data_dcc195ef7737266bdcd33d850384419d
#
_entry.id   dcc195ef7737266bdcd33d850384419d
#
_cell.length_a   1.000
_cell.length_b   1.000
_cell.length_c   1.000
_cell.angle_alpha   90.00
_cell.angle_beta   90.00
_cell.angle_gamma   90.00
#
_symmetry.space_group_name_H-M   'P 1'
#
loop_
_entity.id
_entity.type
_entity.pdbx_description
1 polymer ?
#
loop_
_entity_poly.entity_id
_entity_poly.type
_entity_poly.pdbx_seq_one_letter_code
_entity_poly.pdbx_strand_id
1 'polypeptide(L)'
;MIKSLKARKDDLSEVENQIRILEGEPFNGELPTFKAQLEPLGEFPLRPTKIEIFQINVGYMCNQVCKHCHVDAGPDRKEIMTKEHLQRCLDILEETKIPTVDLTGGAPEMNPHFRWFVEEASKIGVEEIIVRSNLTIIRANKKYFDLPDFFKKHNVHVVSSLPYYQAGKTDAQRGEGVFAKSIQALKQLNEVGYGKTGSGLSLDLVYNPTGAFLPGGQAQLEMEYKRNLKKDFDIDFNNLFTITNLPISRFLDYLMVSENYEDYMDKLVAAFNPAAVSGIMCRNTISVDWDGYIYDCDFNQMLDMKIDDPSTQHINDFDLDKLEAREILINQHCYGCTAGAGSSCQGTVA
;
A
#
# COMPACT_ATOMS: atom_id res chain seq x y z
N MET A 1 11.35 -9.86 -19.73
CA MET A 1 10.30 -9.78 -18.68
C MET A 1 10.98 -9.21 -17.44
N ILE A 2 10.46 -8.14 -16.87
CA ILE A 2 10.96 -7.57 -15.60
C ILE A 2 10.76 -8.65 -14.53
N LYS A 3 11.72 -8.79 -13.61
CA LYS A 3 11.66 -9.73 -12.48
C LYS A 3 11.75 -8.95 -11.17
N SER A 4 11.37 -9.58 -10.05
CA SER A 4 11.62 -9.02 -8.71
C SER A 4 13.09 -8.73 -8.47
N LEU A 5 13.42 -7.86 -7.52
CA LEU A 5 14.81 -7.63 -7.08
C LEU A 5 15.45 -8.94 -6.64
N LYS A 6 14.70 -9.73 -5.84
CA LYS A 6 15.15 -11.04 -5.36
C LYS A 6 15.51 -12.00 -6.50
N ALA A 7 14.67 -12.09 -7.55
CA ALA A 7 14.93 -12.97 -8.71
C ALA A 7 16.04 -12.46 -9.63
N ARG A 8 16.37 -11.16 -9.59
CA ARG A 8 17.51 -10.57 -10.27
C ARG A 8 18.81 -10.70 -9.48
N LYS A 9 18.72 -11.10 -8.20
CA LYS A 9 19.83 -11.07 -7.23
C LYS A 9 20.41 -9.66 -7.10
N ASP A 10 19.55 -8.68 -7.07
CA ASP A 10 19.88 -7.28 -6.91
C ASP A 10 20.30 -7.01 -5.46
N ASP A 11 21.30 -6.18 -5.24
CA ASP A 11 21.77 -5.85 -3.90
C ASP A 11 20.66 -5.19 -3.04
N LEU A 12 19.72 -4.50 -3.67
CA LEU A 12 18.55 -3.90 -2.99
C LEU A 12 17.48 -4.93 -2.59
N SER A 13 17.64 -6.22 -2.94
CA SER A 13 16.84 -7.29 -2.35
C SER A 13 17.15 -7.52 -0.86
N GLU A 14 18.32 -7.10 -0.41
CA GLU A 14 18.73 -7.14 1.00
C GLU A 14 18.38 -5.82 1.67
N VAL A 15 17.60 -5.89 2.73
CA VAL A 15 17.03 -4.73 3.42
C VAL A 15 18.10 -3.80 3.98
N GLU A 16 19.19 -4.36 4.49
CA GLU A 16 20.33 -3.62 5.05
C GLU A 16 20.92 -2.65 4.03
N ASN A 17 20.96 -3.03 2.76
CA ASN A 17 21.46 -2.14 1.70
C ASN A 17 20.52 -0.97 1.45
N GLN A 18 19.20 -1.19 1.52
CA GLN A 18 18.23 -0.11 1.41
C GLN A 18 18.34 0.86 2.59
N ILE A 19 18.45 0.35 3.82
CA ILE A 19 18.61 1.16 5.03
C ILE A 19 19.87 2.01 4.96
N ARG A 20 21.01 1.44 4.58
CA ARG A 20 22.28 2.18 4.42
C ARG A 20 22.15 3.34 3.43
N ILE A 21 21.46 3.14 2.31
CA ILE A 21 21.20 4.21 1.34
C ILE A 21 20.29 5.28 1.94
N LEU A 22 19.23 4.90 2.61
CA LEU A 22 18.33 5.85 3.27
C LEU A 22 19.04 6.67 4.35
N GLU A 23 20.02 6.10 5.04
CA GLU A 23 20.84 6.74 6.07
C GLU A 23 22.00 7.57 5.51
N GLY A 24 22.10 7.69 4.19
CA GLY A 24 23.03 8.60 3.51
C GLY A 24 24.25 7.97 2.88
N GLU A 25 24.45 6.66 2.93
CA GLU A 25 25.51 5.99 2.19
C GLU A 25 25.06 5.66 0.74
N PRO A 26 25.84 5.92 -0.26
CA PRO A 26 27.20 6.46 -0.33
C PRO A 26 27.28 7.96 -0.59
N PHE A 27 26.22 8.70 -0.30
CA PHE A 27 26.09 10.12 -0.63
C PHE A 27 26.74 11.00 0.41
N ASN A 28 27.44 12.05 -0.01
CA ASN A 28 28.15 13.00 0.86
C ASN A 28 27.25 14.15 1.35
N GLY A 29 25.95 14.11 1.05
CA GLY A 29 24.97 15.13 1.46
C GLY A 29 24.36 14.82 2.82
N GLU A 30 24.46 15.75 3.76
CA GLU A 30 23.75 15.65 5.05
C GLU A 30 22.29 16.10 4.88
N LEU A 31 21.42 15.19 4.53
CA LEU A 31 19.98 15.44 4.64
C LEU A 31 19.57 15.45 6.11
N PRO A 32 18.70 16.37 6.54
CA PRO A 32 18.16 16.33 7.89
C PRO A 32 17.44 15.01 8.12
N THR A 33 17.65 14.40 9.27
CA THR A 33 16.93 13.17 9.62
C THR A 33 15.44 13.47 9.83
N PHE A 34 14.57 12.51 9.52
CA PHE A 34 13.13 12.68 9.76
C PHE A 34 12.84 12.99 11.24
N LYS A 35 13.59 12.38 12.16
CA LYS A 35 13.58 12.69 13.60
C LYS A 35 13.80 14.19 13.86
N ALA A 36 14.81 14.80 13.22
CA ALA A 36 15.12 16.22 13.40
C ALA A 36 13.99 17.16 12.94
N GLN A 37 13.08 16.69 12.08
CA GLN A 37 11.88 17.43 11.70
C GLN A 37 10.75 17.30 12.74
N LEU A 38 10.67 16.17 13.44
CA LEU A 38 9.62 15.91 14.43
C LEU A 38 9.92 16.54 15.78
N GLU A 39 11.19 16.59 16.21
CA GLU A 39 11.59 17.12 17.52
C GLU A 39 11.10 18.55 17.79
N PRO A 40 11.27 19.53 16.85
CA PRO A 40 10.79 20.88 17.06
C PRO A 40 9.26 21.01 17.12
N LEU A 41 8.53 20.01 16.59
CA LEU A 41 7.08 19.96 16.63
C LEU A 41 6.53 19.35 17.92
N GLY A 42 7.38 18.74 18.75
CA GLY A 42 6.97 17.94 19.91
C GLY A 42 6.33 16.60 19.54
N GLU A 43 6.54 16.11 18.30
CA GLU A 43 6.00 14.85 17.77
C GLU A 43 6.99 13.68 17.85
N PHE A 44 8.16 13.86 18.49
CA PHE A 44 9.10 12.78 18.74
C PHE A 44 9.19 12.45 20.24
N PRO A 45 9.13 11.16 20.63
CA PRO A 45 8.93 9.98 19.78
C PRO A 45 7.52 9.96 19.16
N LEU A 46 7.44 9.51 17.91
CA LEU A 46 6.16 9.38 17.22
C LEU A 46 5.34 8.25 17.84
N ARG A 47 4.06 8.50 18.12
CA ARG A 47 3.18 7.54 18.81
C ARG A 47 1.89 7.32 18.05
N PRO A 48 1.28 6.13 18.17
CA PRO A 48 -0.06 5.88 17.64
C PRO A 48 -1.11 6.77 18.32
N THR A 49 -2.23 6.92 17.65
CA THR A 49 -3.47 7.44 18.25
C THR A 49 -4.29 6.28 18.78
N LYS A 50 -5.05 5.64 17.90
CA LYS A 50 -5.81 4.42 18.16
C LYS A 50 -5.64 3.51 16.95
N ILE A 51 -5.50 2.20 17.16
CA ILE A 51 -5.43 1.25 16.06
C ILE A 51 -6.85 1.02 15.52
N GLU A 52 -7.09 1.50 14.29
CA GLU A 52 -8.37 1.40 13.59
C GLU A 52 -8.26 0.52 12.34
N ILE A 53 -7.04 0.26 11.86
CA ILE A 53 -6.78 -0.52 10.65
C ILE A 53 -5.80 -1.66 10.97
N PHE A 54 -6.25 -2.87 10.72
CA PHE A 54 -5.42 -4.06 10.74
C PHE A 54 -5.08 -4.45 9.32
N GLN A 55 -3.90 -4.04 8.85
CA GLN A 55 -3.43 -4.29 7.50
C GLN A 55 -2.69 -5.63 7.45
N ILE A 56 -3.05 -6.48 6.50
CA ILE A 56 -2.48 -7.82 6.36
C ILE A 56 -1.89 -7.99 4.96
N ASN A 57 -0.58 -8.17 4.89
CA ASN A 57 0.11 -8.54 3.68
C ASN A 57 0.07 -10.05 3.52
N VAL A 58 -0.85 -10.54 2.69
CA VAL A 58 -1.11 -11.97 2.54
C VAL A 58 -0.10 -12.71 1.65
N GLY A 59 0.96 -12.03 1.22
CA GLY A 59 2.08 -12.59 0.46
C GLY A 59 2.56 -11.72 -0.68
N TYR A 60 3.66 -12.12 -1.31
CA TYR A 60 4.33 -11.35 -2.37
C TYR A 60 4.06 -11.90 -3.78
N MET A 61 3.26 -12.97 -3.90
CA MET A 61 2.85 -13.47 -5.20
C MET A 61 1.96 -12.47 -5.93
N CYS A 62 2.31 -12.12 -7.17
CA CYS A 62 1.56 -11.17 -8.00
C CYS A 62 1.63 -11.58 -9.46
N ASN A 63 0.58 -11.33 -10.23
CA ASN A 63 0.57 -11.54 -11.68
C ASN A 63 1.20 -10.38 -12.47
N GLN A 64 1.74 -9.36 -11.77
CA GLN A 64 2.42 -8.19 -12.34
C GLN A 64 3.81 -7.99 -11.74
N VAL A 65 4.66 -7.20 -12.45
CA VAL A 65 5.95 -6.71 -11.95
C VAL A 65 6.03 -5.21 -12.23
N CYS A 66 5.41 -4.41 -11.33
CA CYS A 66 5.38 -2.96 -11.46
C CYS A 66 6.71 -2.32 -11.07
N LYS A 67 7.15 -1.28 -11.81
CA LYS A 67 8.45 -0.61 -11.57
C LYS A 67 8.54 0.14 -10.24
N HIS A 68 7.40 0.56 -9.67
CA HIS A 68 7.32 1.31 -8.41
C HIS A 68 6.86 0.46 -7.23
N CYS A 69 6.85 -0.86 -7.37
CA CYS A 69 6.32 -1.74 -6.33
C CYS A 69 7.21 -1.72 -5.08
N HIS A 70 6.67 -1.23 -3.98
CA HIS A 70 7.37 -1.19 -2.70
C HIS A 70 7.50 -2.59 -2.05
N VAL A 71 6.58 -3.52 -2.39
CA VAL A 71 6.59 -4.91 -1.87
C VAL A 71 7.60 -5.81 -2.59
N ASP A 72 8.14 -5.41 -3.74
CA ASP A 72 8.89 -6.28 -4.65
C ASP A 72 8.13 -7.56 -5.04
N ALA A 73 6.81 -7.45 -5.20
CA ALA A 73 5.95 -8.57 -5.57
C ALA A 73 6.11 -8.99 -7.05
N GLY A 74 5.84 -10.25 -7.35
CA GLY A 74 5.92 -10.74 -8.73
C GLY A 74 5.49 -12.21 -8.88
N PRO A 75 5.43 -12.71 -10.12
CA PRO A 75 5.11 -14.11 -10.40
C PRO A 75 6.19 -15.09 -9.94
N ASP A 76 7.39 -14.60 -9.69
CA ASP A 76 8.56 -15.34 -9.22
C ASP A 76 8.63 -15.43 -7.69
N ARG A 77 7.76 -14.70 -6.97
CA ARG A 77 7.70 -14.72 -5.51
C ARG A 77 6.80 -15.87 -5.04
N LYS A 78 7.13 -16.43 -3.87
CA LYS A 78 6.45 -17.61 -3.30
C LYS A 78 5.95 -17.40 -1.89
N GLU A 79 6.25 -16.26 -1.31
CA GLU A 79 5.83 -15.88 0.02
C GLU A 79 4.29 -15.78 0.04
N ILE A 80 3.64 -16.57 0.88
CA ILE A 80 2.19 -16.66 1.02
C ILE A 80 1.87 -16.91 2.50
N MET A 81 1.01 -16.07 3.08
CA MET A 81 0.51 -16.24 4.44
C MET A 81 -0.26 -17.56 4.55
N THR A 82 0.07 -18.34 5.57
CA THR A 82 -0.56 -19.62 5.83
C THR A 82 -2.00 -19.48 6.34
N LYS A 83 -2.76 -20.56 6.31
CA LYS A 83 -4.12 -20.56 6.87
C LYS A 83 -4.12 -20.34 8.38
N GLU A 84 -3.12 -20.87 9.07
CA GLU A 84 -2.94 -20.70 10.51
C GLU A 84 -2.73 -19.25 10.88
N HIS A 85 -1.86 -18.53 10.17
CA HIS A 85 -1.63 -17.09 10.40
C HIS A 85 -2.89 -16.29 10.07
N LEU A 86 -3.57 -16.59 8.96
CA LEU A 86 -4.85 -15.95 8.62
C LEU A 86 -5.93 -16.21 9.68
N GLN A 87 -6.00 -17.43 10.25
CA GLN A 87 -6.92 -17.71 11.35
C GLN A 87 -6.57 -16.87 12.59
N ARG A 88 -5.29 -16.79 12.95
CA ARG A 88 -4.89 -15.94 14.07
C ARG A 88 -5.23 -14.46 13.84
N CYS A 89 -5.10 -13.96 12.61
CA CYS A 89 -5.56 -12.61 12.27
C CYS A 89 -7.09 -12.44 12.46
N LEU A 90 -7.90 -13.45 12.11
CA LEU A 90 -9.34 -13.43 12.38
C LEU A 90 -9.65 -13.41 13.88
N ASP A 91 -8.94 -14.24 14.66
CA ASP A 91 -9.09 -14.28 16.13
C ASP A 91 -8.79 -12.90 16.73
N ILE A 92 -7.70 -12.24 16.29
CA ILE A 92 -7.34 -10.88 16.71
C ILE A 92 -8.46 -9.89 16.37
N LEU A 93 -8.98 -9.91 15.14
CA LEU A 93 -10.09 -9.02 14.73
C LEU A 93 -11.35 -9.26 15.57
N GLU A 94 -11.66 -10.52 15.89
CA GLU A 94 -12.80 -10.87 16.74
C GLU A 94 -12.60 -10.43 18.19
N GLU A 95 -11.38 -10.60 18.74
CA GLU A 95 -11.02 -10.22 20.12
C GLU A 95 -10.98 -8.70 20.30
N THR A 96 -10.34 -7.96 19.37
CA THR A 96 -10.05 -6.53 19.52
C THR A 96 -11.13 -5.60 18.98
N LYS A 97 -11.98 -6.11 18.08
CA LYS A 97 -12.97 -5.31 17.35
C LYS A 97 -12.36 -4.14 16.57
N ILE A 98 -11.13 -4.30 16.07
CA ILE A 98 -10.57 -3.34 15.12
C ILE A 98 -11.51 -3.25 13.91
N PRO A 99 -12.02 -2.04 13.57
CA PRO A 99 -13.14 -1.91 12.64
C PRO A 99 -12.78 -2.26 11.19
N THR A 100 -11.53 -2.02 10.78
CA THR A 100 -11.12 -2.18 9.37
C THR A 100 -10.03 -3.24 9.23
N VAL A 101 -10.23 -4.18 8.31
CA VAL A 101 -9.16 -5.05 7.80
C VAL A 101 -8.79 -4.64 6.37
N ASP A 102 -7.49 -4.47 6.11
CA ASP A 102 -6.96 -4.03 4.81
C ASP A 102 -6.03 -5.11 4.23
N LEU A 103 -6.51 -5.85 3.24
CA LEU A 103 -5.77 -6.94 2.59
C LEU A 103 -4.87 -6.39 1.48
N THR A 104 -3.57 -6.53 1.67
CA THR A 104 -2.52 -6.03 0.78
C THR A 104 -1.51 -7.13 0.41
N GLY A 105 -0.41 -6.74 -0.24
CA GLY A 105 0.68 -7.60 -0.67
C GLY A 105 0.97 -7.50 -2.16
N GLY A 106 1.16 -8.63 -2.82
CA GLY A 106 1.28 -8.72 -4.28
C GLY A 106 -0.07 -8.56 -4.96
N ALA A 107 -0.77 -9.68 -5.12
CA ALA A 107 -2.18 -9.74 -5.47
C ALA A 107 -2.87 -10.60 -4.41
N PRO A 108 -3.60 -9.99 -3.46
CA PRO A 108 -4.20 -10.72 -2.34
C PRO A 108 -5.05 -11.91 -2.77
N GLU A 109 -5.73 -11.78 -3.90
CA GLU A 109 -6.58 -12.82 -4.49
C GLU A 109 -5.82 -14.08 -4.94
N MET A 110 -4.49 -14.00 -5.02
CA MET A 110 -3.64 -15.16 -5.35
C MET A 110 -3.34 -16.04 -4.15
N ASN A 111 -3.52 -15.54 -2.92
CA ASN A 111 -3.46 -16.39 -1.72
C ASN A 111 -4.58 -17.45 -1.79
N PRO A 112 -4.30 -18.75 -1.64
CA PRO A 112 -5.29 -19.80 -1.79
C PRO A 112 -6.42 -19.75 -0.74
N HIS A 113 -6.20 -19.04 0.37
CA HIS A 113 -7.14 -18.88 1.47
C HIS A 113 -7.84 -17.52 1.48
N PHE A 114 -7.58 -16.65 0.47
CA PHE A 114 -8.13 -15.32 0.37
C PHE A 114 -9.66 -15.27 0.49
N ARG A 115 -10.35 -16.08 -0.30
CA ARG A 115 -11.83 -16.11 -0.29
C ARG A 115 -12.37 -16.55 1.06
N TRP A 116 -11.80 -17.61 1.61
CA TRP A 116 -12.16 -18.10 2.93
C TRP A 116 -11.97 -17.01 4.00
N PHE A 117 -10.84 -16.29 3.97
CA PHE A 117 -10.57 -15.23 4.93
C PHE A 117 -11.62 -14.10 4.84
N VAL A 118 -11.94 -13.63 3.64
CA VAL A 118 -12.97 -12.59 3.43
C VAL A 118 -14.34 -13.06 3.91
N GLU A 119 -14.70 -14.32 3.65
CA GLU A 119 -15.95 -14.92 4.14
C GLU A 119 -16.02 -14.97 5.67
N GLU A 120 -14.95 -15.37 6.33
CA GLU A 120 -14.91 -15.42 7.80
C GLU A 120 -14.86 -14.01 8.41
N ALA A 121 -14.07 -13.09 7.87
CA ALA A 121 -14.04 -11.69 8.31
C ALA A 121 -15.44 -11.03 8.23
N SER A 122 -16.17 -11.31 7.15
CA SER A 122 -17.55 -10.85 7.00
C SER A 122 -18.50 -11.47 8.05
N LYS A 123 -18.30 -12.77 8.41
CA LYS A 123 -19.13 -13.46 9.42
C LYS A 123 -18.91 -12.96 10.85
N ILE A 124 -17.66 -12.66 11.23
CA ILE A 124 -17.33 -12.11 12.55
C ILE A 124 -17.71 -10.64 12.70
N GLY A 125 -18.21 -10.01 11.60
CA GLY A 125 -18.75 -8.67 11.62
C GLY A 125 -17.70 -7.56 11.56
N VAL A 126 -16.56 -7.76 10.87
CA VAL A 126 -15.64 -6.67 10.54
C VAL A 126 -16.40 -5.60 9.77
N GLU A 127 -16.32 -4.34 10.23
CA GLU A 127 -17.13 -3.25 9.68
C GLU A 127 -16.72 -2.91 8.25
N GLU A 128 -15.42 -2.91 7.95
CA GLU A 128 -14.87 -2.63 6.62
C GLU A 128 -13.81 -3.64 6.22
N ILE A 129 -13.98 -4.28 5.07
CA ILE A 129 -13.00 -5.18 4.46
C ILE A 129 -12.47 -4.51 3.20
N ILE A 130 -11.24 -4.00 3.26
CA ILE A 130 -10.54 -3.40 2.11
C ILE A 130 -9.73 -4.47 1.39
N VAL A 131 -9.78 -4.49 0.06
CA VAL A 131 -8.90 -5.32 -0.77
C VAL A 131 -8.16 -4.43 -1.76
N ARG A 132 -6.81 -4.45 -1.68
CA ARG A 132 -5.94 -3.71 -2.60
C ARG A 132 -5.68 -4.54 -3.85
N SER A 133 -6.68 -4.54 -4.73
CA SER A 133 -6.67 -5.30 -5.98
C SER A 133 -5.88 -4.60 -7.09
N ASN A 134 -5.10 -5.35 -7.85
CA ASN A 134 -4.39 -4.79 -9.01
C ASN A 134 -5.24 -4.72 -10.29
N LEU A 135 -6.53 -5.01 -10.22
CA LEU A 135 -7.53 -5.10 -11.30
C LEU A 135 -7.25 -6.21 -12.33
N THR A 136 -6.01 -6.33 -12.83
CA THR A 136 -5.72 -7.29 -13.90
C THR A 136 -5.88 -8.73 -13.44
N ILE A 137 -5.88 -8.98 -12.12
CA ILE A 137 -6.14 -10.31 -11.56
C ILE A 137 -7.53 -10.82 -11.94
N ILE A 138 -8.54 -9.94 -11.98
CA ILE A 138 -9.92 -10.27 -12.39
C ILE A 138 -9.96 -10.88 -13.79
N ARG A 139 -8.99 -10.48 -14.66
CA ARG A 139 -8.89 -10.94 -16.04
C ARG A 139 -7.76 -11.93 -16.31
N ALA A 140 -7.00 -12.30 -15.27
CA ALA A 140 -5.82 -13.14 -15.42
C ALA A 140 -6.14 -14.61 -15.71
N ASN A 141 -7.21 -15.14 -15.10
CA ASN A 141 -7.61 -16.54 -15.20
C ASN A 141 -9.11 -16.68 -14.93
N LYS A 142 -9.75 -17.69 -15.53
CA LYS A 142 -11.20 -17.98 -15.38
C LYS A 142 -11.64 -18.10 -13.91
N LYS A 143 -10.77 -18.62 -13.02
CA LYS A 143 -11.06 -18.75 -11.58
C LYS A 143 -11.25 -17.42 -10.84
N TYR A 144 -10.90 -16.28 -11.47
CA TYR A 144 -11.03 -14.95 -10.89
C TYR A 144 -12.13 -14.10 -11.54
N PHE A 145 -12.80 -14.61 -12.59
CA PHE A 145 -13.79 -13.83 -13.32
C PHE A 145 -15.02 -13.48 -12.48
N ASP A 146 -15.30 -14.23 -11.45
CA ASP A 146 -16.39 -14.03 -10.49
C ASP A 146 -16.02 -13.12 -9.31
N LEU A 147 -14.78 -12.59 -9.25
CA LEU A 147 -14.35 -11.71 -8.15
C LEU A 147 -15.26 -10.49 -7.97
N PRO A 148 -15.75 -9.80 -9.01
CA PRO A 148 -16.68 -8.68 -8.80
C PRO A 148 -17.96 -9.08 -8.04
N ASP A 149 -18.55 -10.23 -8.36
CA ASP A 149 -19.72 -10.76 -7.65
C ASP A 149 -19.38 -11.22 -6.23
N PHE A 150 -18.20 -11.83 -6.05
CA PHE A 150 -17.69 -12.21 -4.74
C PHE A 150 -17.47 -10.99 -3.84
N PHE A 151 -16.82 -9.96 -4.34
CA PHE A 151 -16.60 -8.70 -3.61
C PHE A 151 -17.94 -8.06 -3.23
N LYS A 152 -18.89 -7.97 -4.17
CA LYS A 152 -20.24 -7.47 -3.90
C LYS A 152 -20.95 -8.25 -2.79
N LYS A 153 -20.90 -9.58 -2.84
CA LYS A 153 -21.56 -10.47 -1.86
C LYS A 153 -21.09 -10.19 -0.43
N HIS A 154 -19.81 -9.84 -0.26
CA HIS A 154 -19.17 -9.60 1.04
C HIS A 154 -18.97 -8.11 1.35
N ASN A 155 -19.57 -7.22 0.56
CA ASN A 155 -19.45 -5.76 0.70
C ASN A 155 -17.99 -5.29 0.80
N VAL A 156 -17.10 -5.89 0.02
CA VAL A 156 -15.67 -5.54 0.02
C VAL A 156 -15.47 -4.14 -0.55
N HIS A 157 -14.71 -3.30 0.14
CA HIS A 157 -14.21 -2.04 -0.40
C HIS A 157 -13.02 -2.31 -1.32
N VAL A 158 -13.14 -2.03 -2.61
CA VAL A 158 -12.09 -2.29 -3.59
C VAL A 158 -11.24 -1.04 -3.79
N VAL A 159 -9.95 -1.13 -3.45
CA VAL A 159 -8.95 -0.08 -3.70
C VAL A 159 -7.98 -0.55 -4.76
N SER A 160 -7.82 0.20 -5.85
CA SER A 160 -7.11 -0.29 -7.03
C SER A 160 -6.18 0.73 -7.64
N SER A 161 -4.95 0.30 -7.95
CA SER A 161 -3.97 1.19 -8.60
C SER A 161 -4.27 1.35 -10.09
N LEU A 162 -4.51 2.60 -10.50
CA LEU A 162 -4.55 3.03 -11.89
C LEU A 162 -3.67 4.29 -12.04
N PRO A 163 -2.36 4.15 -12.30
CA PRO A 163 -1.41 5.27 -12.28
C PRO A 163 -1.75 6.42 -13.22
N TYR A 164 -2.47 6.14 -14.29
CA TYR A 164 -3.00 7.17 -15.19
C TYR A 164 -4.22 6.67 -15.99
N TYR A 165 -5.05 7.60 -16.43
CA TYR A 165 -6.26 7.31 -17.24
C TYR A 165 -5.96 7.11 -18.75
N GLN A 166 -4.69 6.91 -19.12
CA GLN A 166 -4.24 6.61 -20.50
C GLN A 166 -3.25 5.44 -20.51
N ALA A 167 -3.28 4.64 -21.57
CA ALA A 167 -2.48 3.42 -21.69
C ALA A 167 -0.97 3.68 -21.56
N GLY A 168 -0.43 4.67 -22.29
CA GLY A 168 1.01 4.87 -22.38
C GLY A 168 1.70 5.03 -21.01
N LYS A 169 1.15 5.85 -20.12
CA LYS A 169 1.73 6.07 -18.78
C LYS A 169 1.49 4.88 -17.85
N THR A 170 0.31 4.30 -17.86
CA THR A 170 -0.01 3.14 -17.02
C THR A 170 0.81 1.92 -17.41
N ASP A 171 0.90 1.61 -18.70
CA ASP A 171 1.65 0.46 -19.20
C ASP A 171 3.16 0.64 -19.01
N ALA A 172 3.69 1.87 -19.14
CA ALA A 172 5.10 2.17 -18.86
C ALA A 172 5.50 1.86 -17.41
N GLN A 173 4.58 2.01 -16.46
CA GLN A 173 4.81 1.80 -15.03
C GLN A 173 4.49 0.38 -14.57
N ARG A 174 3.45 -0.24 -15.13
CA ARG A 174 2.89 -1.51 -14.64
C ARG A 174 3.07 -2.70 -15.59
N GLY A 175 3.40 -2.45 -16.85
CA GLY A 175 3.60 -3.46 -17.88
C GLY A 175 2.63 -3.32 -19.05
N GLU A 176 3.02 -3.83 -20.22
CA GLU A 176 2.26 -3.77 -21.45
C GLU A 176 0.88 -4.43 -21.33
N GLY A 177 -0.16 -3.75 -21.80
CA GLY A 177 -1.54 -4.22 -21.79
C GLY A 177 -2.23 -4.20 -20.42
N VAL A 178 -1.58 -3.71 -19.38
CA VAL A 178 -2.17 -3.58 -18.03
C VAL A 178 -3.34 -2.60 -18.06
N PHE A 179 -3.20 -1.46 -18.75
CA PHE A 179 -4.28 -0.48 -18.87
C PHE A 179 -5.56 -1.09 -19.44
N ALA A 180 -5.47 -1.76 -20.60
CA ALA A 180 -6.63 -2.35 -21.25
C ALA A 180 -7.35 -3.38 -20.37
N LYS A 181 -6.60 -4.24 -19.65
CA LYS A 181 -7.16 -5.20 -18.71
C LYS A 181 -7.78 -4.51 -17.49
N SER A 182 -7.17 -3.44 -16.98
CA SER A 182 -7.71 -2.65 -15.88
C SER A 182 -9.02 -1.99 -16.23
N ILE A 183 -9.13 -1.40 -17.43
CA ILE A 183 -10.40 -0.83 -17.95
C ILE A 183 -11.50 -1.89 -18.04
N GLN A 184 -11.19 -3.09 -18.53
CA GLN A 184 -12.16 -4.19 -18.58
C GLN A 184 -12.63 -4.61 -17.18
N ALA A 185 -11.71 -4.71 -16.22
CA ALA A 185 -12.03 -5.06 -14.82
C ALA A 185 -12.88 -3.98 -14.15
N LEU A 186 -12.55 -2.70 -14.35
CA LEU A 186 -13.34 -1.58 -13.84
C LEU A 186 -14.78 -1.59 -14.38
N LYS A 187 -14.97 -1.89 -15.68
CA LYS A 187 -16.32 -2.06 -16.26
C LYS A 187 -17.09 -3.19 -15.58
N GLN A 188 -16.45 -4.34 -15.36
CA GLN A 188 -17.10 -5.46 -14.67
C GLN A 188 -17.48 -5.10 -13.21
N LEU A 189 -16.61 -4.37 -12.49
CA LEU A 189 -16.95 -3.86 -11.16
C LEU A 189 -18.13 -2.88 -11.21
N ASN A 190 -18.16 -1.96 -12.20
CA ASN A 190 -19.30 -1.06 -12.40
C ASN A 190 -20.60 -1.79 -12.76
N GLU A 191 -20.54 -2.87 -13.56
CA GLU A 191 -21.70 -3.69 -13.92
C GLU A 191 -22.38 -4.31 -12.69
N VAL A 192 -21.61 -4.71 -11.67
CA VAL A 192 -22.17 -5.26 -10.42
C VAL A 192 -22.51 -4.17 -9.37
N GLY A 193 -22.21 -2.89 -9.66
CA GLY A 193 -22.62 -1.74 -8.85
C GLY A 193 -21.49 -0.96 -8.19
N TYR A 194 -20.24 -1.39 -8.24
CA TYR A 194 -19.10 -0.67 -7.67
C TYR A 194 -18.92 0.72 -8.28
N GLY A 195 -18.57 1.71 -7.45
CA GLY A 195 -18.36 3.09 -7.88
C GLY A 195 -19.61 3.85 -8.31
N LYS A 196 -20.80 3.20 -8.29
CA LYS A 196 -22.06 3.81 -8.69
C LYS A 196 -22.72 4.53 -7.52
N THR A 197 -23.25 5.72 -7.79
CA THR A 197 -23.98 6.50 -6.77
C THR A 197 -25.15 5.70 -6.20
N GLY A 198 -25.22 5.62 -4.87
CA GLY A 198 -26.32 4.96 -4.15
C GLY A 198 -26.26 3.44 -4.09
N SER A 199 -25.21 2.80 -4.63
CA SER A 199 -25.06 1.34 -4.57
C SER A 199 -24.56 0.83 -3.21
N GLY A 200 -23.83 1.66 -2.45
CA GLY A 200 -23.14 1.27 -1.22
C GLY A 200 -21.84 0.49 -1.46
N LEU A 201 -21.45 0.24 -2.72
CA LEU A 201 -20.24 -0.52 -3.08
C LEU A 201 -19.10 0.42 -3.46
N SER A 202 -18.07 0.49 -2.59
CA SER A 202 -16.96 1.42 -2.73
C SER A 202 -15.88 0.89 -3.69
N LEU A 203 -15.51 1.73 -4.65
CA LEU A 203 -14.41 1.54 -5.58
C LEU A 203 -13.55 2.79 -5.59
N ASP A 204 -12.34 2.70 -5.06
CA ASP A 204 -11.39 3.80 -5.07
C ASP A 204 -10.19 3.48 -5.94
N LEU A 205 -9.66 4.51 -6.59
CA LEU A 205 -8.48 4.40 -7.43
C LEU A 205 -7.26 5.02 -6.73
N VAL A 206 -6.09 4.46 -7.01
CA VAL A 206 -4.81 4.96 -6.51
C VAL A 206 -3.97 5.47 -7.66
N TYR A 207 -3.52 6.71 -7.52
CA TYR A 207 -2.55 7.37 -8.39
C TYR A 207 -1.18 7.39 -7.71
N ASN A 208 -0.16 6.96 -8.44
CA ASN A 208 1.25 7.18 -8.09
C ASN A 208 1.93 7.93 -9.23
N PRO A 209 2.72 8.99 -8.96
CA PRO A 209 3.49 9.69 -9.99
C PRO A 209 4.40 8.73 -10.77
N THR A 210 4.54 8.96 -12.08
CA THR A 210 5.53 8.25 -12.88
C THR A 210 6.86 8.99 -12.79
N GLY A 211 7.92 8.30 -12.34
CA GLY A 211 9.25 8.90 -12.16
C GLY A 211 9.45 9.60 -10.82
N ALA A 212 10.54 10.35 -10.68
CA ALA A 212 10.98 11.02 -9.46
C ALA A 212 10.26 12.36 -9.23
N PHE A 213 8.93 12.31 -9.13
CA PHE A 213 8.06 13.47 -8.93
C PHE A 213 7.15 13.28 -7.73
N LEU A 214 6.78 14.38 -7.09
CA LEU A 214 5.71 14.40 -6.09
C LEU A 214 4.35 14.46 -6.79
N PRO A 215 3.28 13.90 -6.19
CA PRO A 215 1.94 13.98 -6.75
C PRO A 215 1.44 15.43 -6.77
N GLY A 216 0.60 15.75 -7.76
CA GLY A 216 -0.19 16.98 -7.76
C GLY A 216 -1.36 16.93 -6.77
N GLY A 217 -2.10 18.03 -6.66
CA GLY A 217 -3.27 18.11 -5.76
C GLY A 217 -4.31 17.04 -6.06
N GLN A 218 -4.68 16.25 -5.04
CA GLN A 218 -5.59 15.09 -5.16
C GLN A 218 -6.93 15.47 -5.76
N ALA A 219 -7.57 16.55 -5.29
CA ALA A 219 -8.89 16.97 -5.76
C ALA A 219 -8.91 17.29 -7.27
N GLN A 220 -7.87 17.96 -7.78
CA GLN A 220 -7.76 18.27 -9.20
C GLN A 220 -7.56 16.98 -10.03
N LEU A 221 -6.65 16.11 -9.59
CA LEU A 221 -6.41 14.83 -10.24
C LEU A 221 -7.67 13.95 -10.26
N GLU A 222 -8.42 13.91 -9.16
CA GLU A 222 -9.67 13.17 -9.07
C GLU A 222 -10.70 13.68 -10.09
N MET A 223 -10.88 15.00 -10.21
CA MET A 223 -11.78 15.58 -11.21
C MET A 223 -11.35 15.21 -12.64
N GLU A 224 -10.04 15.23 -12.93
CA GLU A 224 -9.51 14.82 -14.23
C GLU A 224 -9.77 13.34 -14.52
N TYR A 225 -9.51 12.46 -13.52
CA TYR A 225 -9.77 11.02 -13.65
C TYR A 225 -11.25 10.73 -13.86
N LYS A 226 -12.14 11.30 -13.04
CA LYS A 226 -13.60 11.14 -13.19
C LYS A 226 -14.07 11.56 -14.57
N ARG A 227 -13.64 12.76 -15.03
CA ARG A 227 -14.01 13.26 -16.34
C ARG A 227 -13.54 12.35 -17.48
N ASN A 228 -12.26 11.96 -17.48
CA ASN A 228 -11.68 11.21 -18.60
C ASN A 228 -12.15 9.74 -18.60
N LEU A 229 -12.19 9.07 -17.45
CA LEU A 229 -12.67 7.69 -17.36
C LEU A 229 -14.17 7.58 -17.71
N LYS A 230 -14.97 8.55 -17.28
CA LYS A 230 -16.39 8.61 -17.65
C LYS A 230 -16.59 8.84 -19.15
N LYS A 231 -15.88 9.83 -19.70
CA LYS A 231 -16.01 10.22 -21.12
C LYS A 231 -15.56 9.10 -22.06
N ASP A 232 -14.39 8.51 -21.80
CA ASP A 232 -13.72 7.62 -22.75
C ASP A 232 -14.15 6.15 -22.58
N PHE A 233 -14.59 5.74 -21.38
CA PHE A 233 -14.84 4.34 -21.05
C PHE A 233 -16.17 4.08 -20.33
N ASP A 234 -16.92 5.12 -19.95
CA ASP A 234 -18.14 5.07 -19.13
C ASP A 234 -17.91 4.40 -17.75
N ILE A 235 -16.76 4.69 -17.13
CA ILE A 235 -16.38 4.18 -15.82
C ILE A 235 -16.65 5.22 -14.73
N ASP A 236 -17.26 4.77 -13.64
CA ASP A 236 -17.45 5.51 -12.39
C ASP A 236 -16.60 4.90 -11.27
N PHE A 237 -16.12 5.74 -10.35
CA PHE A 237 -15.44 5.35 -9.12
C PHE A 237 -15.70 6.42 -8.04
N ASN A 238 -15.44 6.08 -6.76
CA ASN A 238 -15.77 6.98 -5.65
C ASN A 238 -14.69 8.03 -5.43
N ASN A 239 -13.47 7.63 -5.05
CA ASN A 239 -12.39 8.56 -4.72
C ASN A 239 -11.09 8.21 -5.47
N LEU A 240 -10.21 9.21 -5.63
CA LEU A 240 -8.84 9.01 -6.09
C LEU A 240 -7.89 9.29 -4.93
N PHE A 241 -7.12 8.29 -4.53
CA PHE A 241 -6.05 8.46 -3.55
C PHE A 241 -4.73 8.75 -4.28
N THR A 242 -4.07 9.84 -3.91
CA THR A 242 -2.74 10.15 -4.42
C THR A 242 -1.68 9.69 -3.43
N ILE A 243 -0.78 8.83 -3.87
CA ILE A 243 0.26 8.25 -3.02
C ILE A 243 1.62 8.62 -3.57
N THR A 244 2.45 9.22 -2.73
CA THR A 244 3.88 9.49 -3.02
C THR A 244 4.63 8.17 -3.12
N ASN A 245 5.50 8.01 -4.11
CA ASN A 245 6.36 6.87 -4.17
C ASN A 245 7.45 6.98 -3.10
N LEU A 246 7.55 5.99 -2.22
CA LEU A 246 8.59 5.97 -1.20
C LEU A 246 9.91 5.43 -1.79
N PRO A 247 11.06 5.97 -1.38
CA PRO A 247 12.38 5.59 -1.90
C PRO A 247 12.85 4.25 -1.32
N ILE A 248 12.07 3.20 -1.54
CA ILE A 248 12.34 1.82 -1.08
C ILE A 248 12.11 0.83 -2.22
N SER A 249 12.66 -0.36 -2.09
CA SER A 249 12.45 -1.50 -2.99
C SER A 249 12.66 -1.13 -4.46
N ARG A 250 11.77 -1.52 -5.39
CA ARG A 250 11.93 -1.27 -6.83
C ARG A 250 11.89 0.21 -7.22
N PHE A 251 11.27 1.06 -6.43
CA PHE A 251 11.35 2.48 -6.70
C PHE A 251 12.72 3.05 -6.31
N LEU A 252 13.32 2.56 -5.23
CA LEU A 252 14.72 2.89 -4.90
C LEU A 252 15.67 2.42 -6.01
N ASP A 253 15.52 1.18 -6.51
CA ASP A 253 16.29 0.68 -7.66
C ASP A 253 16.16 1.64 -8.88
N TYR A 254 14.92 2.07 -9.19
CA TYR A 254 14.72 3.05 -10.25
C TYR A 254 15.44 4.37 -9.99
N LEU A 255 15.37 4.90 -8.77
CA LEU A 255 16.03 6.16 -8.41
C LEU A 255 17.55 6.05 -8.52
N MET A 256 18.14 4.93 -8.08
CA MET A 256 19.59 4.67 -8.17
C MET A 256 20.05 4.53 -9.62
N VAL A 257 19.38 3.71 -10.41
CA VAL A 257 19.72 3.47 -11.84
C VAL A 257 19.56 4.75 -12.67
N SER A 258 18.61 5.60 -12.35
CA SER A 258 18.35 6.86 -13.06
C SER A 258 19.11 8.05 -12.50
N GLU A 259 19.97 7.85 -11.49
CA GLU A 259 20.75 8.90 -10.81
C GLU A 259 19.87 10.03 -10.24
N ASN A 260 18.63 9.71 -9.83
CA ASN A 260 17.65 10.69 -9.31
C ASN A 260 17.46 10.61 -7.78
N TYR A 261 18.21 9.78 -7.06
CA TYR A 261 17.95 9.53 -5.64
C TYR A 261 18.12 10.80 -4.79
N GLU A 262 19.29 11.48 -4.91
CA GLU A 262 19.57 12.70 -4.13
C GLU A 262 18.53 13.79 -4.43
N ASP A 263 18.30 14.11 -5.71
CA ASP A 263 17.30 15.07 -6.12
C ASP A 263 15.88 14.75 -5.63
N TYR A 264 15.55 13.47 -5.53
CA TYR A 264 14.25 13.02 -5.04
C TYR A 264 14.14 13.18 -3.52
N MET A 265 15.17 12.81 -2.77
CA MET A 265 15.22 13.00 -1.33
C MET A 265 15.18 14.48 -0.96
N ASP A 266 15.91 15.34 -1.67
CA ASP A 266 15.86 16.81 -1.51
C ASP A 266 14.43 17.34 -1.69
N LYS A 267 13.70 16.86 -2.71
CA LYS A 267 12.29 17.24 -2.94
C LYS A 267 11.39 16.78 -1.80
N LEU A 268 11.58 15.56 -1.28
CA LEU A 268 10.80 15.06 -0.15
C LEU A 268 11.04 15.88 1.11
N VAL A 269 12.29 16.17 1.41
CA VAL A 269 12.69 17.01 2.57
C VAL A 269 12.15 18.43 2.43
N ALA A 270 12.36 19.07 1.27
CA ALA A 270 11.87 20.42 1.00
C ALA A 270 10.34 20.53 1.05
N ALA A 271 9.64 19.44 0.75
CA ALA A 271 8.18 19.39 0.78
C ALA A 271 7.60 18.89 2.11
N PHE A 272 8.44 18.69 3.16
CA PHE A 272 7.96 18.27 4.47
C PHE A 272 6.85 19.19 4.98
N ASN A 273 5.71 18.59 5.35
CA ASN A 273 4.54 19.31 5.85
C ASN A 273 4.23 18.88 7.29
N PRO A 274 4.48 19.74 8.28
CA PRO A 274 4.16 19.44 9.68
C PRO A 274 2.69 19.06 9.92
N ALA A 275 1.75 19.65 9.16
CA ALA A 275 0.33 19.35 9.31
C ALA A 275 -0.02 17.92 8.92
N ALA A 276 0.77 17.28 8.04
CA ALA A 276 0.55 15.90 7.64
C ALA A 276 0.93 14.87 8.72
N VAL A 277 1.79 15.23 9.69
CA VAL A 277 2.30 14.31 10.71
C VAL A 277 1.17 13.67 11.54
N SER A 278 0.10 14.41 11.81
CA SER A 278 -1.04 13.89 12.59
C SER A 278 -1.86 12.82 11.86
N GLY A 279 -1.83 12.81 10.52
CA GLY A 279 -2.67 11.93 9.68
C GLY A 279 -1.92 10.77 9.02
N ILE A 280 -0.61 10.57 9.28
CA ILE A 280 0.13 9.46 8.66
C ILE A 280 -0.35 8.10 9.16
N MET A 281 -0.38 7.11 8.25
CA MET A 281 -1.03 5.82 8.47
C MET A 281 -0.48 5.03 9.68
N CYS A 282 0.79 5.12 10.00
CA CYS A 282 1.39 4.37 11.11
C CYS A 282 0.82 4.77 12.48
N ARG A 283 0.08 5.89 12.59
CA ARG A 283 -0.56 6.31 13.84
C ARG A 283 -1.86 5.57 14.16
N ASN A 284 -2.56 5.05 13.15
CA ASN A 284 -3.82 4.33 13.35
C ASN A 284 -3.84 2.93 12.72
N THR A 285 -2.71 2.47 12.17
CA THR A 285 -2.58 1.19 11.48
C THR A 285 -1.56 0.29 12.19
N ILE A 286 -1.81 -1.00 12.16
CA ILE A 286 -0.82 -2.06 12.37
C ILE A 286 -0.74 -2.87 11.07
N SER A 287 0.47 -3.15 10.59
CA SER A 287 0.74 -3.98 9.42
C SER A 287 1.34 -5.32 9.83
N VAL A 288 0.83 -6.39 9.25
CA VAL A 288 1.31 -7.77 9.49
C VAL A 288 1.81 -8.35 8.19
N ASP A 289 3.01 -8.96 8.19
CA ASP A 289 3.55 -9.64 7.04
C ASP A 289 3.00 -11.08 6.87
N TRP A 290 3.35 -11.69 5.74
CA TRP A 290 2.91 -13.04 5.39
C TRP A 290 3.41 -14.13 6.36
N ASP A 291 4.45 -13.88 7.15
CA ASP A 291 5.01 -14.77 8.16
C ASP A 291 4.54 -14.44 9.58
N GLY A 292 3.67 -13.43 9.74
CA GLY A 292 3.02 -13.07 10.99
C GLY A 292 3.75 -12.03 11.82
N TYR A 293 4.85 -11.44 11.36
CA TYR A 293 5.51 -10.34 12.06
C TYR A 293 4.76 -9.04 11.94
N ILE A 294 4.87 -8.18 12.97
CA ILE A 294 4.12 -6.95 13.14
C ILE A 294 5.02 -5.74 12.92
N TYR A 295 4.49 -4.74 12.19
CA TYR A 295 5.17 -3.51 11.80
C TYR A 295 4.24 -2.31 12.00
N ASP A 296 4.81 -1.11 12.11
CA ASP A 296 4.05 0.13 12.22
C ASP A 296 3.24 0.46 10.96
N CYS A 297 3.75 0.07 9.81
CA CYS A 297 3.09 0.26 8.50
C CYS A 297 3.68 -0.68 7.44
N ASP A 298 3.00 -0.76 6.28
CA ASP A 298 3.42 -1.54 5.12
C ASP A 298 4.81 -1.15 4.58
N PHE A 299 5.25 0.10 4.77
CA PHE A 299 6.56 0.56 4.33
C PHE A 299 7.68 0.11 5.28
N ASN A 300 7.46 0.21 6.59
CA ASN A 300 8.38 -0.34 7.59
C ASN A 300 8.53 -1.86 7.43
N GLN A 301 7.44 -2.55 7.07
CA GLN A 301 7.48 -3.97 6.74
C GLN A 301 8.48 -4.28 5.61
N MET A 302 8.51 -3.46 4.56
CA MET A 302 9.41 -3.67 3.42
C MET A 302 10.89 -3.40 3.75
N LEU A 303 11.16 -2.76 4.87
CA LEU A 303 12.49 -2.50 5.42
C LEU A 303 12.80 -3.38 6.63
N ASP A 304 12.01 -4.40 6.89
CA ASP A 304 12.08 -5.31 8.07
C ASP A 304 12.22 -4.58 9.41
N MET A 305 11.68 -3.35 9.49
CA MET A 305 11.64 -2.53 10.69
C MET A 305 10.44 -2.97 11.56
N LYS A 306 10.59 -4.13 12.24
CA LYS A 306 9.59 -4.66 13.17
C LYS A 306 9.38 -3.69 14.32
N ILE A 307 8.19 -3.70 14.94
CA ILE A 307 7.91 -2.88 16.13
C ILE A 307 8.96 -3.09 17.23
N ASP A 308 9.26 -2.05 18.00
CA ASP A 308 10.38 -2.03 18.98
C ASP A 308 10.06 -2.75 20.31
N ASP A 309 9.03 -3.58 20.36
CA ASP A 309 8.75 -4.43 21.52
C ASP A 309 8.86 -5.92 21.15
N PRO A 310 9.97 -6.61 21.49
CA PRO A 310 10.16 -8.01 21.16
C PRO A 310 9.05 -8.94 21.70
N SER A 311 8.32 -8.51 22.73
CA SER A 311 7.24 -9.31 23.32
C SER A 311 5.93 -9.30 22.54
N THR A 312 5.83 -8.47 21.49
CA THR A 312 4.61 -8.34 20.64
C THR A 312 4.94 -8.27 19.15
N GLN A 313 6.12 -8.67 18.73
CA GLN A 313 6.55 -8.60 17.33
C GLN A 313 5.87 -9.60 16.40
N HIS A 314 5.08 -10.53 16.92
CA HIS A 314 4.41 -11.55 16.12
C HIS A 314 2.93 -11.69 16.51
N ILE A 315 2.07 -12.02 15.56
CA ILE A 315 0.61 -12.15 15.79
C ILE A 315 0.24 -13.15 16.88
N ASN A 316 1.09 -14.14 17.17
CA ASN A 316 0.85 -15.09 18.27
C ASN A 316 0.94 -14.43 19.66
N ASP A 317 1.70 -13.34 19.74
CA ASP A 317 1.93 -12.56 20.96
C ASP A 317 1.26 -11.18 20.87
N PHE A 318 0.22 -11.05 20.06
CA PHE A 318 -0.49 -9.78 19.81
C PHE A 318 -1.12 -9.26 21.11
N ASP A 319 -0.80 -8.02 21.44
CA ASP A 319 -1.31 -7.30 22.61
C ASP A 319 -1.68 -5.86 22.20
N LEU A 320 -2.98 -5.57 22.09
CA LEU A 320 -3.48 -4.29 21.59
C LEU A 320 -3.03 -3.12 22.47
N ASP A 321 -3.06 -3.27 23.81
CA ASP A 321 -2.70 -2.19 24.72
C ASP A 321 -1.23 -1.79 24.59
N LYS A 322 -0.33 -2.78 24.44
CA LYS A 322 1.08 -2.54 24.16
C LYS A 322 1.31 -1.91 22.81
N LEU A 323 0.60 -2.38 21.79
CA LEU A 323 0.70 -1.85 20.43
C LEU A 323 0.19 -0.40 20.35
N GLU A 324 -0.84 -0.02 21.10
CA GLU A 324 -1.31 1.37 21.19
C GLU A 324 -0.38 2.27 22.03
N ALA A 325 0.45 1.69 22.91
CA ALA A 325 1.44 2.43 23.70
C ALA A 325 2.83 2.52 23.05
N ARG A 326 3.04 1.84 21.91
CA ARG A 326 4.36 1.71 21.26
C ARG A 326 4.95 3.03 20.79
N GLU A 327 6.25 3.06 20.58
CA GLU A 327 6.93 4.08 19.80
C GLU A 327 7.04 3.62 18.36
N ILE A 328 6.62 4.49 17.43
CA ILE A 328 6.65 4.19 15.98
C ILE A 328 8.08 4.34 15.48
N LEU A 329 8.60 3.31 14.84
CA LEU A 329 9.91 3.36 14.20
C LEU A 329 9.88 4.22 12.94
N ILE A 330 10.84 5.12 12.82
CA ILE A 330 10.95 6.08 11.72
C ILE A 330 12.33 5.99 11.04
N ASN A 331 12.35 6.28 9.75
CA ASN A 331 13.58 6.46 8.97
C ASN A 331 13.31 7.49 7.85
N GLN A 332 14.28 7.77 7.00
CA GLN A 332 14.20 8.79 5.96
C GLN A 332 13.07 8.57 4.93
N HIS A 333 12.65 7.32 4.70
CA HIS A 333 11.49 7.03 3.84
C HIS A 333 10.19 7.68 4.34
N CYS A 334 10.07 7.96 5.65
CA CYS A 334 8.89 8.60 6.24
C CYS A 334 8.61 10.01 5.69
N TYR A 335 9.60 10.68 5.10
CA TYR A 335 9.39 11.92 4.37
C TYR A 335 8.36 11.76 3.24
N GLY A 336 8.27 10.58 2.59
CA GLY A 336 7.27 10.31 1.57
C GLY A 336 5.82 10.39 2.08
N CYS A 337 5.60 10.06 3.36
CA CYS A 337 4.27 10.16 3.97
C CYS A 337 3.87 11.59 4.36
N THR A 338 4.86 12.51 4.53
CA THR A 338 4.63 13.88 4.99
C THR A 338 4.87 14.93 3.93
N ALA A 339 5.33 14.56 2.74
CA ALA A 339 5.61 15.51 1.65
C ALA A 339 4.31 16.12 1.08
N GLY A 340 4.29 17.44 0.89
CA GLY A 340 3.17 18.19 0.30
C GLY A 340 1.89 18.11 1.13
N ALA A 341 0.81 17.58 0.57
CA ALA A 341 -0.44 17.35 1.30
C ALA A 341 -0.41 16.07 2.17
N GLY A 342 0.76 15.46 2.32
CA GLY A 342 0.94 14.17 2.94
C GLY A 342 0.42 13.02 2.07
N SER A 343 0.74 11.81 2.47
CA SER A 343 0.35 10.60 1.74
C SER A 343 0.13 9.44 2.71
N SER A 344 -1.05 8.88 2.70
CA SER A 344 -1.37 7.63 3.37
C SER A 344 -1.93 6.62 2.38
N CYS A 345 -2.18 5.41 2.83
CA CYS A 345 -2.86 4.40 2.01
C CYS A 345 -4.30 4.79 1.61
N GLN A 346 -4.83 5.87 2.18
CA GLN A 346 -6.14 6.45 1.86
C GLN A 346 -6.03 7.85 1.21
N GLY A 347 -4.86 8.17 0.67
CA GLY A 347 -4.61 9.44 -0.02
C GLY A 347 -4.01 10.53 0.86
N THR A 348 -4.27 11.80 0.52
CA THR A 348 -3.74 12.96 1.25
C THR A 348 -4.30 13.06 2.66
N VAL A 349 -3.49 13.59 3.59
CA VAL A 349 -3.79 13.62 5.04
C VAL A 349 -3.79 15.04 5.63
N ALA A 350 -3.47 16.07 4.81
CA ALA A 350 -3.48 17.48 5.20
C ALA A 350 -4.09 18.36 4.10
#